data_4105fd7291bff586acd80add412d23df
#
_entry.id   4105fd7291bff586acd80add412d23df
#
_cell.length_a   1.000
_cell.length_b   1.000
_cell.length_c   1.000
_cell.angle_alpha   90.00
_cell.angle_beta   90.00
_cell.angle_gamma   90.00
#
_symmetry.space_group_name_H-M   'P 1'
#
loop_
_entity.id
_entity.type
_entity.pdbx_description
1 polymer ?
#
loop_
_entity_poly.entity_id
_entity_poly.type
_entity_poly.pdbx_seq_one_letter_code
_entity_poly.pdbx_strand_id
1 'polypeptide(L)'
;MPDSALPYDVIVVGGGVNGAGVARDAAGRGARVLLLEAGDLAQGTSSASTKLIHGGLRYLEHYEFGLVREALKERETLWGIAPHIIWPLRFVLPHRPGLRPRWLLRLGLFLY
;
A
#
# COMPACT_ATOMS: atom_id res chain seq x y z
N MET A 1 -40.95 -1.96 3.16
CA MET A 1 -39.83 -2.74 3.70
C MET A 1 -38.77 -2.76 2.63
N PRO A 2 -37.51 -2.36 2.87
CA PRO A 2 -36.48 -2.54 1.87
C PRO A 2 -36.33 -4.04 1.61
N ASP A 3 -36.28 -4.40 0.36
CA ASP A 3 -36.14 -5.77 -0.10
C ASP A 3 -34.79 -6.32 0.40
N SER A 4 -34.82 -7.01 1.53
CA SER A 4 -33.68 -7.49 2.29
C SER A 4 -33.01 -8.74 1.66
N ALA A 5 -33.41 -9.08 0.45
CA ALA A 5 -33.05 -10.34 -0.20
C ALA A 5 -32.19 -10.18 -1.46
N LEU A 6 -31.58 -9.03 -1.69
CA LEU A 6 -30.66 -8.93 -2.83
C LEU A 6 -29.35 -9.64 -2.48
N PRO A 7 -28.95 -10.68 -3.21
CA PRO A 7 -27.70 -11.39 -2.97
C PRO A 7 -26.50 -10.46 -3.19
N TYR A 8 -25.46 -10.63 -2.41
CA TYR A 8 -24.18 -9.96 -2.64
C TYR A 8 -23.45 -10.62 -3.82
N ASP A 9 -22.76 -9.82 -4.60
CA ASP A 9 -21.93 -10.30 -5.71
C ASP A 9 -20.57 -10.73 -5.20
N VAL A 10 -20.07 -10.07 -4.13
CA VAL A 10 -18.78 -10.34 -3.51
C VAL A 10 -18.90 -10.29 -2.00
N ILE A 11 -18.31 -11.27 -1.32
CA ILE A 11 -18.12 -11.27 0.13
C ILE A 11 -16.62 -11.19 0.41
N VAL A 12 -16.20 -10.15 1.12
CA VAL A 12 -14.82 -9.92 1.54
C VAL A 12 -14.71 -10.22 3.03
N VAL A 13 -13.83 -11.13 3.40
CA VAL A 13 -13.58 -11.51 4.79
C VAL A 13 -12.27 -10.89 5.25
N GLY A 14 -12.35 -10.02 6.25
CA GLY A 14 -11.23 -9.25 6.81
C GLY A 14 -11.21 -7.80 6.36
N GLY A 15 -11.25 -6.87 7.31
CA GLY A 15 -11.28 -5.42 7.12
C GLY A 15 -9.92 -4.74 7.25
N GLY A 16 -8.81 -5.45 6.95
CA GLY A 16 -7.48 -4.86 6.82
C GLY A 16 -7.33 -4.08 5.52
N VAL A 17 -6.12 -3.53 5.25
CA VAL A 17 -5.84 -2.72 4.05
C VAL A 17 -6.20 -3.44 2.75
N ASN A 18 -5.93 -4.74 2.64
CA ASN A 18 -6.24 -5.53 1.45
C ASN A 18 -7.74 -5.72 1.27
N GLY A 19 -8.46 -6.12 2.35
CA GLY A 19 -9.91 -6.30 2.28
C GLY A 19 -10.66 -5.01 2.00
N ALA A 20 -10.25 -3.91 2.62
CA ALA A 20 -10.80 -2.59 2.34
C ALA A 20 -10.54 -2.16 0.88
N GLY A 21 -9.34 -2.42 0.35
CA GLY A 21 -8.99 -2.14 -1.03
C GLY A 21 -9.84 -2.93 -2.03
N VAL A 22 -9.99 -4.23 -1.82
CA VAL A 22 -10.82 -5.12 -2.65
C VAL A 22 -12.29 -4.70 -2.60
N ALA A 23 -12.81 -4.45 -1.40
CA ALA A 23 -14.21 -4.04 -1.22
C ALA A 23 -14.50 -2.70 -1.91
N ARG A 24 -13.58 -1.73 -1.79
CA ARG A 24 -13.69 -0.43 -2.43
C ARG A 24 -13.67 -0.54 -3.96
N ASP A 25 -12.73 -1.30 -4.52
CA ASP A 25 -12.60 -1.44 -5.96
C ASP A 25 -13.82 -2.18 -6.56
N ALA A 26 -14.24 -3.28 -5.94
CA ALA A 26 -15.42 -4.02 -6.38
C ALA A 26 -16.70 -3.17 -6.32
N ALA A 27 -16.90 -2.42 -5.23
CA ALA A 27 -18.05 -1.51 -5.11
C ALA A 27 -17.97 -0.38 -6.14
N GLY A 28 -16.79 0.16 -6.41
CA GLY A 28 -16.58 1.18 -7.45
C GLY A 28 -16.88 0.68 -8.87
N ARG A 29 -16.81 -0.62 -9.09
CA ARG A 29 -17.21 -1.30 -10.35
C ARG A 29 -18.68 -1.68 -10.39
N GLY A 30 -19.48 -1.32 -9.37
CA GLY A 30 -20.91 -1.57 -9.30
C GLY A 30 -21.31 -2.91 -8.68
N ALA A 31 -20.37 -3.68 -8.13
CA ALA A 31 -20.66 -4.90 -7.41
C ALA A 31 -21.29 -4.60 -6.03
N ARG A 32 -22.24 -5.44 -5.63
CA ARG A 32 -22.79 -5.42 -4.25
C ARG A 32 -21.85 -6.18 -3.34
N VAL A 33 -21.16 -5.45 -2.46
CA VAL A 33 -20.10 -6.00 -1.63
C VAL A 33 -20.55 -6.09 -0.18
N LEU A 34 -20.31 -7.25 0.44
CA LEU A 34 -20.40 -7.44 1.87
C LEU A 34 -18.97 -7.59 2.44
N LEU A 35 -18.56 -6.67 3.31
CA LEU A 35 -17.32 -6.78 4.06
C LEU A 35 -17.63 -7.29 5.48
N LEU A 36 -16.97 -8.38 5.86
CA LEU A 36 -17.09 -9.00 7.19
C LEU A 36 -15.75 -8.84 7.92
N GLU A 37 -15.80 -8.26 9.11
CA GLU A 37 -14.65 -8.12 10.01
C GLU A 37 -15.03 -8.65 11.39
N ALA A 38 -14.13 -9.42 12.01
CA ALA A 38 -14.38 -10.05 13.31
C ALA A 38 -14.20 -9.09 14.48
N GLY A 39 -13.48 -8.00 14.27
CA GLY A 39 -13.19 -6.99 15.29
C GLY A 39 -13.35 -5.58 14.72
N ASP A 40 -12.36 -4.73 14.95
CA ASP A 40 -12.31 -3.38 14.37
C ASP A 40 -11.53 -3.37 13.04
N LEU A 41 -11.88 -2.44 12.17
CA LEU A 41 -11.21 -2.27 10.89
C LEU A 41 -9.69 -2.00 11.10
N ALA A 42 -8.88 -2.64 10.28
CA ALA A 42 -7.42 -2.52 10.33
C ALA A 42 -6.76 -2.92 11.66
N GLN A 43 -7.44 -3.60 12.55
CA GLN A 43 -6.97 -3.97 13.90
C GLN A 43 -5.74 -4.90 13.88
N GLY A 44 -5.58 -5.72 12.86
CA GLY A 44 -4.48 -6.69 12.74
C GLY A 44 -3.19 -6.09 12.19
N THR A 45 -2.62 -6.72 11.19
CA THR A 45 -1.34 -6.35 10.55
C THR A 45 -1.30 -4.90 10.08
N SER A 46 -2.41 -4.36 9.58
CA SER A 46 -2.47 -2.98 9.09
C SER A 46 -2.15 -1.95 10.19
N SER A 47 -2.64 -2.17 11.42
CA SER A 47 -2.29 -1.32 12.58
C SER A 47 -0.88 -1.58 13.10
N ALA A 48 -0.38 -2.80 13.02
CA ALA A 48 0.96 -3.19 13.48
C ALA A 48 2.07 -2.86 12.47
N SER A 49 1.73 -2.41 11.26
CA SER A 49 2.70 -2.02 10.23
C SER A 49 3.37 -0.67 10.54
N THR A 50 4.48 -0.38 9.88
CA THR A 50 5.15 0.94 9.96
C THR A 50 4.33 2.07 9.32
N LYS A 51 3.28 1.74 8.59
CA LYS A 51 2.44 2.66 7.80
C LYS A 51 3.21 3.49 6.77
N LEU A 52 4.41 3.01 6.39
CA LEU A 52 5.20 3.60 5.33
C LEU A 52 4.76 3.08 3.97
N ILE A 53 4.43 4.00 3.09
CA ILE A 53 4.12 3.70 1.69
C ILE A 53 5.39 3.98 0.89
N HIS A 54 6.03 2.93 0.39
CA HIS A 54 7.34 3.03 -0.25
C HIS A 54 7.51 2.04 -1.40
N GLY A 55 8.43 2.33 -2.32
CA GLY A 55 8.73 1.46 -3.47
C GLY A 55 9.62 0.27 -3.16
N GLY A 56 9.97 0.05 -1.88
CA GLY A 56 10.83 -1.07 -1.50
C GLY A 56 12.28 -0.88 -1.97
N LEU A 57 12.99 0.09 -1.41
CA LEU A 57 14.39 0.40 -1.77
C LEU A 57 15.32 -0.84 -1.76
N ARG A 58 15.02 -1.82 -0.90
CA ARG A 58 15.75 -3.09 -0.83
C ARG A 58 15.64 -3.93 -2.12
N TYR A 59 14.54 -3.81 -2.85
CA TYR A 59 14.35 -4.54 -4.10
C TYR A 59 15.29 -4.07 -5.21
N LEU A 60 15.79 -2.84 -5.15
CA LEU A 60 16.85 -2.36 -6.05
C LEU A 60 18.14 -3.15 -5.88
N GLU A 61 18.41 -3.69 -4.70
CA GLU A 61 19.58 -4.54 -4.43
C GLU A 61 19.48 -5.90 -5.14
N HIS A 62 18.27 -6.35 -5.42
CA HIS A 62 17.97 -7.61 -6.09
C HIS A 62 17.64 -7.42 -7.58
N TYR A 63 17.85 -6.19 -8.12
CA TYR A 63 17.56 -5.84 -9.51
C TYR A 63 16.08 -6.00 -9.91
N GLU A 64 15.16 -5.97 -8.96
CA GLU A 64 13.71 -6.07 -9.15
C GLU A 64 13.09 -4.72 -9.57
N PHE A 65 13.61 -4.14 -10.65
CA PHE A 65 13.21 -2.80 -11.11
C PHE A 65 11.72 -2.72 -11.48
N GLY A 66 11.14 -3.83 -11.95
CA GLY A 66 9.71 -3.92 -12.27
C GLY A 66 8.85 -3.69 -11.04
N LEU A 67 9.12 -4.42 -9.95
CA LEU A 67 8.40 -4.30 -8.68
C LEU A 67 8.54 -2.91 -8.08
N VAL A 68 9.76 -2.33 -8.13
CA VAL A 68 9.99 -0.97 -7.63
C VAL A 68 9.14 0.04 -8.41
N ARG A 69 9.13 -0.06 -9.74
CA ARG A 69 8.34 0.84 -10.59
C ARG A 69 6.84 0.74 -10.32
N GLU A 70 6.32 -0.47 -10.16
CA GLU A 70 4.91 -0.69 -9.84
C GLU A 70 4.56 -0.12 -8.47
N ALA A 71 5.37 -0.43 -7.44
CA ALA A 71 5.17 0.09 -6.10
C ALA A 71 5.22 1.63 -6.03
N LEU A 72 6.10 2.26 -6.81
CA LEU A 72 6.17 3.72 -6.90
C LEU A 72 4.93 4.32 -7.57
N LYS A 73 4.40 3.69 -8.62
CA LYS A 73 3.13 4.12 -9.24
C LYS A 73 1.97 4.02 -8.26
N GLU A 74 1.88 2.91 -7.53
CA GLU A 74 0.85 2.72 -6.51
C GLU A 74 0.98 3.74 -5.37
N ARG A 75 2.21 4.10 -4.98
CA ARG A 75 2.46 5.17 -4.01
C ARG A 75 1.83 6.50 -4.47
N GLU A 76 2.06 6.88 -5.72
CA GLU A 76 1.49 8.11 -6.27
C GLU A 76 -0.04 8.05 -6.35
N THR A 77 -0.60 6.90 -6.72
CA THR A 77 -2.04 6.66 -6.73
C THR A 77 -2.63 6.81 -5.33
N LEU A 78 -2.03 6.17 -4.33
CA LEU A 78 -2.46 6.26 -2.93
C LEU A 78 -2.35 7.68 -2.39
N TRP A 79 -1.27 8.38 -2.72
CA TRP A 79 -1.12 9.79 -2.34
C TRP A 79 -2.21 10.66 -2.96
N GLY A 80 -2.54 10.42 -4.23
CA GLY A 80 -3.62 11.15 -4.93
C GLY A 80 -4.99 10.94 -4.32
N ILE A 81 -5.32 9.73 -3.84
CA ILE A 81 -6.63 9.41 -3.27
C ILE A 81 -6.75 9.72 -1.77
N ALA A 82 -5.64 9.83 -1.06
CA ALA A 82 -5.61 10.06 0.39
C ALA A 82 -4.58 11.14 0.82
N PRO A 83 -4.57 12.33 0.19
CA PRO A 83 -3.57 13.36 0.46
C PRO A 83 -3.66 13.93 1.90
N HIS A 84 -4.78 13.73 2.55
CA HIS A 84 -5.03 14.20 3.92
C HIS A 84 -4.34 13.36 5.00
N ILE A 85 -3.87 12.14 4.66
CA ILE A 85 -3.18 11.23 5.59
C ILE A 85 -1.82 10.77 5.07
N ILE A 86 -1.45 11.10 3.85
CA ILE A 86 -0.21 10.70 3.22
C ILE A 86 0.62 11.94 2.90
N TRP A 87 1.82 12.04 3.45
CA TRP A 87 2.78 13.12 3.18
C TRP A 87 4.21 12.59 3.11
N PRO A 88 5.09 13.27 2.37
CA PRO A 88 6.49 12.88 2.26
C PRO A 88 7.19 12.87 3.62
N LEU A 89 7.87 11.77 3.92
CA LEU A 89 8.68 11.63 5.12
C LEU A 89 10.17 11.72 4.76
N ARG A 90 10.91 12.57 5.47
CA ARG A 90 12.35 12.70 5.28
C ARG A 90 13.08 11.54 5.96
N PHE A 91 13.91 10.84 5.19
CA PHE A 91 14.79 9.79 5.68
C PHE A 91 16.24 10.22 5.73
N VAL A 92 16.96 9.74 6.74
CA VAL A 92 18.40 9.87 6.83
C VAL A 92 19.02 8.50 6.69
N LEU A 93 19.82 8.30 5.64
CA LEU A 93 20.61 7.08 5.44
C LEU A 93 22.01 7.28 6.03
N PRO A 94 22.31 6.71 7.20
CA PRO A 94 23.66 6.78 7.75
C PRO A 94 24.62 5.99 6.86
N HIS A 95 25.71 6.63 6.45
CA HIS A 95 26.72 6.01 5.62
C HIS A 95 28.04 5.89 6.41
N ARG A 96 28.62 4.68 6.42
CA ARG A 96 29.90 4.37 7.07
C ARG A 96 30.83 3.62 6.11
N PRO A 97 32.16 3.59 6.39
CA PRO A 97 33.12 2.78 5.64
C PRO A 97 32.69 1.31 5.58
N GLY A 98 32.87 0.68 4.41
CA GLY A 98 32.44 -0.70 4.17
C GLY A 98 31.07 -0.85 3.51
N LEU A 99 30.28 0.22 3.42
CA LEU A 99 29.04 0.24 2.64
C LEU A 99 29.30 0.57 1.17
N ARG A 100 28.29 0.36 0.32
CA ARG A 100 28.34 0.73 -1.11
C ARG A 100 28.75 2.19 -1.29
N PRO A 101 29.48 2.53 -2.37
CA PRO A 101 29.91 3.91 -2.62
C PRO A 101 28.75 4.89 -2.62
N ARG A 102 28.96 6.10 -2.09
CA ARG A 102 27.91 7.14 -1.98
C ARG A 102 27.29 7.49 -3.34
N TRP A 103 28.08 7.49 -4.42
CA TRP A 103 27.57 7.81 -5.75
C TRP A 103 26.56 6.76 -6.24
N LEU A 104 26.79 5.47 -5.92
CA LEU A 104 25.87 4.38 -6.26
C LEU A 104 24.57 4.47 -5.48
N LEU A 105 24.63 4.83 -4.18
CA LEU A 105 23.45 5.09 -3.36
C LEU A 105 22.66 6.28 -3.90
N ARG A 106 23.34 7.36 -4.30
CA ARG A 106 22.68 8.52 -4.92
C ARG A 106 21.99 8.17 -6.23
N LEU A 107 22.63 7.38 -7.07
CA LEU A 107 22.03 6.91 -8.32
C LEU A 107 20.78 6.06 -8.04
N GLY A 108 20.86 5.12 -7.10
CA GLY A 108 19.72 4.31 -6.69
C GLY A 108 18.55 5.15 -6.15
N LEU A 109 18.83 6.15 -5.33
CA LEU A 109 17.82 7.08 -4.81
C LEU A 109 17.25 8.02 -5.88
N PHE A 110 18.02 8.34 -6.91
CA PHE A 110 17.54 9.14 -8.06
C PHE A 110 16.57 8.34 -8.94
N LEU A 111 16.81 7.03 -9.07
CA LEU A 111 15.94 6.13 -9.81
C LEU A 111 14.68 5.71 -9.03
N TYR A 112 14.66 5.99 -7.72
CA TYR A 112 13.57 5.67 -6.78
C TYR A 112 12.60 6.83 -6.63
#